data_8a96c2b6f18c753b5c2f04267278acac
#
_entry.id   8a96c2b6f18c753b5c2f04267278acac
#
_cell.length_a   1.000
_cell.length_b   1.000
_cell.length_c   1.000
_cell.angle_alpha   90.00
_cell.angle_beta   90.00
_cell.angle_gamma   90.00
#
_symmetry.space_group_name_H-M   'P 1'
#
loop_
_entity.id
_entity.type
_entity.pdbx_description
1 polymer ?
#
loop_
_entity_poly.entity_id
_entity_poly.type
_entity_poly.pdbx_seq_one_letter_code
_entity_poly.pdbx_strand_id
1 'polypeptide(L)'
;MKKKILSAAIMLLVIVGSASAQKNSNSSDYKTALGVKFYPGAITLKHFINDKVALEGLGYFYNNGTRITGLYEFHFDIAEPTGLKWYVGPGAHVGFYSSKYGGGTSIGIDGVLGLDYKIKTAPINLSLDWQPSFEFGNTFGNGFGGSWGGFAIRYVF
;
A
#
# COMPACT_ATOMS: atom_id res chain seq x y z
N MET A 1 -3.29 24.50 -12.02
CA MET A 1 -2.66 23.19 -11.77
C MET A 1 -3.48 22.32 -10.79
N LYS A 2 -4.09 22.85 -9.73
CA LYS A 2 -4.89 22.07 -8.74
C LYS A 2 -6.08 21.30 -9.33
N LYS A 3 -6.75 21.84 -10.39
CA LYS A 3 -7.90 21.19 -11.05
C LYS A 3 -7.52 19.94 -11.87
N LYS A 4 -6.29 19.86 -12.42
CA LYS A 4 -5.85 18.69 -13.21
C LYS A 4 -5.48 17.48 -12.33
N ILE A 5 -5.02 17.73 -11.11
CA ILE A 5 -4.70 16.66 -10.13
C ILE A 5 -5.98 16.04 -9.60
N LEU A 6 -7.02 16.85 -9.37
CA LEU A 6 -8.33 16.35 -8.92
C LEU A 6 -9.01 15.48 -10.00
N SER A 7 -8.88 15.85 -11.29
CA SER A 7 -9.41 15.06 -12.41
C SER A 7 -8.71 13.71 -12.56
N ALA A 8 -7.39 13.65 -12.35
CA ALA A 8 -6.63 12.40 -12.39
C ALA A 8 -7.01 11.46 -11.22
N ALA A 9 -7.24 12.00 -10.04
CA ALA A 9 -7.70 11.23 -8.88
C ALA A 9 -9.11 10.67 -9.07
N ILE A 10 -10.01 11.46 -9.69
CA ILE A 10 -11.38 11.01 -10.02
C ILE A 10 -11.36 9.95 -11.13
N MET A 11 -10.47 10.07 -12.11
CA MET A 11 -10.34 9.09 -13.19
C MET A 11 -9.77 7.74 -12.68
N LEU A 12 -8.90 7.76 -11.68
CA LEU A 12 -8.42 6.55 -11.00
C LEU A 12 -9.54 5.84 -10.22
N LEU A 13 -10.48 6.60 -9.63
CA LEU A 13 -11.63 6.06 -8.91
C LEU A 13 -12.64 5.35 -9.83
N VAL A 14 -12.80 5.81 -11.08
CA VAL A 14 -13.75 5.25 -12.05
C VAL A 14 -13.30 3.89 -12.60
N ILE A 15 -11.99 3.64 -12.66
CA ILE A 15 -11.46 2.35 -13.14
C ILE A 15 -11.70 1.21 -12.13
N VAL A 16 -11.86 1.53 -10.84
CA VAL A 16 -12.11 0.54 -9.78
C VAL A 16 -13.57 0.03 -9.78
N GLY A 17 -14.50 0.79 -10.39
CA GLY A 17 -15.94 0.48 -10.39
C GLY A 17 -16.39 -0.71 -11.25
N SER A 18 -15.50 -1.34 -12.02
CA SER A 18 -15.84 -2.44 -12.94
C SER A 18 -15.35 -3.82 -12.49
N ALA A 19 -14.75 -3.94 -11.31
CA ALA A 19 -14.34 -5.22 -10.76
C ALA A 19 -15.57 -5.94 -10.18
N SER A 20 -16.30 -6.67 -11.03
CA SER A 20 -17.38 -7.57 -10.61
C SER A 20 -16.84 -8.57 -9.59
N ALA A 21 -17.47 -8.63 -8.43
CA ALA A 21 -17.19 -9.61 -7.39
C ALA A 21 -17.49 -11.02 -7.90
N GLN A 22 -16.48 -11.69 -8.45
CA GLN A 22 -16.55 -13.14 -8.68
C GLN A 22 -16.23 -13.86 -7.38
N LYS A 23 -17.25 -14.44 -6.79
CA LYS A 23 -17.21 -15.28 -5.60
C LYS A 23 -16.64 -16.64 -5.97
N ASN A 24 -15.33 -16.84 -5.83
CA ASN A 24 -14.70 -18.14 -5.85
C ASN A 24 -14.27 -18.53 -4.43
N SER A 25 -14.80 -19.64 -3.96
CA SER A 25 -14.80 -20.09 -2.56
C SER A 25 -13.50 -20.77 -2.07
N ASN A 26 -12.36 -20.56 -2.73
CA ASN A 26 -11.04 -21.09 -2.32
C ASN A 26 -9.88 -20.13 -2.55
N SER A 27 -10.16 -18.84 -2.74
CA SER A 27 -9.14 -17.81 -2.97
C SER A 27 -8.99 -16.89 -1.76
N SER A 28 -8.03 -15.99 -1.79
CA SER A 28 -7.91 -14.86 -0.85
C SER A 28 -9.31 -14.33 -0.52
N ASP A 29 -9.63 -14.11 0.73
CA ASP A 29 -10.97 -13.69 1.20
C ASP A 29 -11.48 -12.41 0.53
N TYR A 30 -10.67 -11.79 -0.34
CA TYR A 30 -11.02 -10.62 -1.17
C TYR A 30 -10.05 -10.49 -2.38
N LYS A 31 -10.46 -9.74 -3.40
CA LYS A 31 -9.63 -9.50 -4.58
C LYS A 31 -8.98 -8.11 -4.58
N THR A 32 -9.75 -7.10 -4.26
CA THR A 32 -9.31 -5.70 -4.26
C THR A 32 -9.76 -5.01 -2.99
N ALA A 33 -8.90 -4.21 -2.41
CA ALA A 33 -9.21 -3.38 -1.25
C ALA A 33 -8.57 -2.00 -1.37
N LEU A 34 -9.35 -0.96 -1.06
CA LEU A 34 -8.93 0.44 -1.06
C LEU A 34 -9.16 1.04 0.32
N GLY A 35 -8.22 1.80 0.81
CA GLY A 35 -8.36 2.41 2.13
C GLY A 35 -7.28 3.39 2.49
N VAL A 36 -7.08 3.53 3.79
CA VAL A 36 -6.11 4.45 4.38
C VAL A 36 -5.17 3.69 5.31
N LYS A 37 -3.94 4.16 5.35
CA LYS A 37 -2.91 3.69 6.26
C LYS A 37 -2.55 4.83 7.20
N PHE A 38 -2.44 4.52 8.48
CA PHE A 38 -2.07 5.46 9.52
C PHE A 38 -0.59 5.30 9.84
N TYR A 39 0.06 6.45 10.01
CA TYR A 39 1.44 6.60 10.37
C TYR A 39 2.49 6.01 9.39
N PRO A 40 3.10 6.89 8.57
CA PRO A 40 2.60 8.21 8.20
C PRO A 40 1.37 8.07 7.31
N GLY A 41 0.48 9.04 7.24
CA GLY A 41 -0.77 8.93 6.48
C GLY A 41 -0.59 8.58 5.01
N ALA A 42 -1.30 7.55 4.54
CA ALA A 42 -1.26 7.12 3.14
C ALA A 42 -2.63 6.66 2.65
N ILE A 43 -2.86 6.79 1.35
CA ILE A 43 -3.92 6.05 0.64
C ILE A 43 -3.29 4.74 0.16
N THR A 44 -4.00 3.63 0.31
CA THR A 44 -3.53 2.30 -0.06
C THR A 44 -4.55 1.60 -0.95
N LEU A 45 -4.06 0.97 -2.02
CA LEU A 45 -4.81 0.08 -2.91
C LEU A 45 -4.08 -1.26 -2.96
N LYS A 46 -4.73 -2.32 -2.50
CA LYS A 46 -4.21 -3.69 -2.56
C LYS A 46 -5.04 -4.52 -3.53
N HIS A 47 -4.39 -5.28 -4.38
CA HIS A 47 -5.03 -6.16 -5.36
C HIS A 47 -4.33 -7.52 -5.41
N PHE A 48 -5.08 -8.59 -5.17
CA PHE A 48 -4.60 -9.96 -5.30
C PHE A 48 -4.59 -10.39 -6.76
N ILE A 49 -3.42 -10.72 -7.28
CA ILE A 49 -3.24 -11.27 -8.64
C ILE A 49 -3.46 -12.78 -8.67
N ASN A 50 -3.27 -13.44 -7.52
CA ASN A 50 -3.66 -14.83 -7.27
C ASN A 50 -3.89 -15.01 -5.75
N ASP A 51 -4.22 -16.24 -5.31
CA ASP A 51 -4.59 -16.52 -3.91
C ASP A 51 -3.52 -16.21 -2.87
N LYS A 52 -2.27 -16.11 -3.30
CA LYS A 52 -1.11 -15.93 -2.41
C LYS A 52 -0.29 -14.69 -2.70
N VAL A 53 -0.57 -13.98 -3.78
CA VAL A 53 0.24 -12.83 -4.21
C VAL A 53 -0.62 -11.61 -4.42
N ALA A 54 -0.26 -10.52 -3.78
CA ALA A 54 -0.90 -9.23 -3.94
C ALA A 54 0.09 -8.15 -4.41
N LEU A 55 -0.44 -7.17 -5.13
CA LEU A 55 0.21 -5.89 -5.40
C LEU A 55 -0.42 -4.84 -4.50
N GLU A 56 0.37 -4.05 -3.82
CA GLU A 56 -0.09 -2.91 -3.05
C GLU A 56 0.57 -1.63 -3.53
N GLY A 57 -0.24 -0.63 -3.84
CA GLY A 57 0.19 0.73 -4.14
C GLY A 57 -0.13 1.65 -2.95
N LEU A 58 0.84 2.45 -2.52
CA LEU A 58 0.69 3.39 -1.42
C LEU A 58 1.09 4.79 -1.87
N GLY A 59 0.25 5.78 -1.56
CA GLY A 59 0.55 7.19 -1.71
C GLY A 59 0.65 7.84 -0.34
N TYR A 60 1.86 8.13 0.11
CA TYR A 60 2.13 8.84 1.36
C TYR A 60 2.16 10.34 1.12
N PHE A 61 1.47 11.08 1.99
CA PHE A 61 1.40 12.54 1.94
C PHE A 61 1.87 13.11 3.28
N TYR A 62 2.94 13.87 3.26
CA TYR A 62 3.51 14.51 4.45
C TYR A 62 3.93 15.94 4.15
N ASN A 63 4.22 16.72 5.19
CA ASN A 63 4.44 18.17 5.04
C ASN A 63 5.60 18.55 4.11
N ASN A 64 6.60 17.69 3.99
CA ASN A 64 7.81 17.93 3.18
C ASN A 64 7.74 17.30 1.80
N GLY A 65 6.69 16.49 1.47
CA GLY A 65 6.62 15.86 0.16
C GLY A 65 5.58 14.78 0.02
N THR A 66 5.74 14.00 -1.03
CA THR A 66 4.89 12.85 -1.34
C THR A 66 5.79 11.67 -1.69
N ARG A 67 5.44 10.48 -1.22
CA ARG A 67 6.10 9.23 -1.61
C ARG A 67 5.08 8.28 -2.20
N ILE A 68 5.42 7.70 -3.34
CA ILE A 68 4.64 6.63 -3.97
C ILE A 68 5.44 5.35 -3.83
N THR A 69 4.82 4.32 -3.26
CA THR A 69 5.44 3.01 -3.02
C THR A 69 4.61 1.93 -3.70
N GLY A 70 5.27 1.00 -4.37
CA GLY A 70 4.69 -0.24 -4.89
C GLY A 70 5.30 -1.43 -4.17
N LEU A 71 4.46 -2.35 -3.70
CA LEU A 71 4.86 -3.58 -3.00
C LEU A 71 4.36 -4.80 -3.77
N TYR A 72 5.17 -5.85 -3.78
CA TYR A 72 4.82 -7.18 -4.27
C TYR A 72 4.83 -8.13 -3.07
N GLU A 73 3.67 -8.62 -2.66
CA GLU A 73 3.46 -9.29 -1.39
C GLU A 73 3.12 -10.76 -1.56
N PHE A 74 3.83 -11.61 -0.85
CA PHE A 74 3.51 -13.03 -0.71
C PHE A 74 2.74 -13.23 0.60
N HIS A 75 1.52 -13.75 0.50
CA HIS A 75 0.61 -13.99 1.62
C HIS A 75 0.57 -15.46 2.00
N PHE A 76 0.57 -15.72 3.29
CA PHE A 76 0.55 -17.05 3.89
C PHE A 76 -0.55 -17.13 4.94
N ASP A 77 -1.37 -18.16 4.86
CA ASP A 77 -2.49 -18.35 5.78
C ASP A 77 -2.00 -18.69 7.19
N ILE A 78 -2.66 -18.12 8.19
CA ILE A 78 -2.56 -18.50 9.59
C ILE A 78 -3.82 -19.30 9.94
N ALA A 79 -3.64 -20.47 10.55
CA ALA A 79 -4.75 -21.42 10.79
C ALA A 79 -5.88 -20.79 11.62
N GLU A 80 -5.54 -20.02 12.65
CA GLU A 80 -6.49 -19.36 13.54
C GLU A 80 -5.99 -17.94 13.92
N PRO A 81 -6.85 -16.91 13.89
CA PRO A 81 -8.25 -16.91 13.44
C PRO A 81 -8.36 -16.94 11.92
N THR A 82 -9.41 -17.60 11.41
CA THR A 82 -9.67 -17.67 9.96
C THR A 82 -9.78 -16.26 9.35
N GLY A 83 -9.10 -16.04 8.22
CA GLY A 83 -9.01 -14.74 7.55
C GLY A 83 -7.78 -13.92 7.95
N LEU A 84 -6.95 -14.45 8.86
CA LEU A 84 -5.66 -13.87 9.19
C LEU A 84 -4.56 -14.47 8.31
N LYS A 85 -3.75 -13.61 7.72
CA LYS A 85 -2.58 -13.96 6.91
C LYS A 85 -1.38 -13.16 7.40
N TRP A 86 -0.19 -13.69 7.27
CA TRP A 86 1.01 -12.87 7.30
C TRP A 86 1.54 -12.69 5.88
N TYR A 87 2.25 -11.62 5.62
CA TYR A 87 2.81 -11.36 4.32
C TYR A 87 4.21 -10.76 4.40
N VAL A 88 4.98 -11.00 3.35
CA VAL A 88 6.33 -10.49 3.18
C VAL A 88 6.58 -10.24 1.71
N GLY A 89 7.40 -9.25 1.38
CA GLY A 89 7.76 -9.04 -0.02
C GLY A 89 8.68 -7.86 -0.26
N PRO A 90 9.19 -7.74 -1.49
CA PRO A 90 9.95 -6.60 -1.96
C PRO A 90 9.02 -5.48 -2.45
N GLY A 91 9.60 -4.28 -2.52
CA GLY A 91 8.96 -3.12 -3.12
C GLY A 91 9.96 -2.09 -3.62
N ALA A 92 9.43 -1.02 -4.15
CA ALA A 92 10.20 0.15 -4.56
C ALA A 92 9.37 1.41 -4.37
N HIS A 93 10.06 2.53 -4.21
CA HIS A 93 9.39 3.82 -4.06
C HIS A 93 10.08 4.93 -4.84
N VAL A 94 9.31 5.99 -5.08
CA VAL A 94 9.79 7.29 -5.51
C VAL A 94 9.25 8.36 -4.55
N GLY A 95 10.12 9.23 -4.06
CA GLY A 95 9.79 10.36 -3.20
C GLY A 95 10.00 11.68 -3.91
N PHE A 96 9.08 12.62 -3.69
CA PHE A 96 9.13 13.99 -4.22
C PHE A 96 9.11 14.95 -3.05
N TYR A 97 10.17 15.72 -2.89
CA TYR A 97 10.33 16.65 -1.78
C TYR A 97 10.12 18.10 -2.22
N SER A 98 9.47 18.87 -1.36
CA SER A 98 9.21 20.29 -1.61
C SER A 98 10.50 21.10 -1.63
N SER A 99 10.60 22.08 -2.54
CA SER A 99 11.72 23.02 -2.64
C SER A 99 12.02 23.77 -1.32
N LYS A 100 10.99 23.96 -0.48
CA LYS A 100 11.13 24.56 0.86
C LYS A 100 12.01 23.73 1.81
N TYR A 101 12.16 22.43 1.55
CA TYR A 101 12.94 21.49 2.36
C TYR A 101 14.11 20.89 1.58
N GLY A 102 14.71 21.68 0.67
CA GLY A 102 15.86 21.26 -0.12
C GLY A 102 15.53 20.76 -1.53
N GLY A 103 14.24 20.49 -1.82
CA GLY A 103 13.77 20.01 -3.11
C GLY A 103 14.42 18.69 -3.55
N GLY A 104 13.83 18.03 -4.53
CA GLY A 104 14.45 16.87 -5.16
C GLY A 104 13.57 15.63 -5.21
N THR A 105 14.12 14.59 -5.84
CA THR A 105 13.49 13.29 -5.96
C THR A 105 14.41 12.25 -5.36
N SER A 106 13.85 11.33 -4.58
CA SER A 106 14.54 10.12 -4.13
C SER A 106 13.90 8.88 -4.77
N ILE A 107 14.67 7.84 -4.92
CA ILE A 107 14.21 6.51 -5.29
C ILE A 107 14.78 5.51 -4.28
N GLY A 108 14.09 4.39 -4.12
CA GLY A 108 14.60 3.37 -3.21
C GLY A 108 13.93 2.04 -3.39
N ILE A 109 14.47 1.07 -2.68
CA ILE A 109 13.91 -0.27 -2.56
C ILE A 109 13.29 -0.43 -1.17
N ASP A 110 12.23 -1.21 -1.11
CA ASP A 110 11.47 -1.48 0.11
C ASP A 110 11.39 -2.97 0.38
N GLY A 111 11.32 -3.33 1.65
CA GLY A 111 10.78 -4.59 2.10
C GLY A 111 9.44 -4.35 2.77
N VAL A 112 8.64 -5.39 2.91
CA VAL A 112 7.45 -5.37 3.75
C VAL A 112 7.32 -6.67 4.52
N LEU A 113 6.94 -6.57 5.77
CA LEU A 113 6.54 -7.71 6.62
C LEU A 113 5.32 -7.27 7.41
N GLY A 114 4.23 -8.05 7.34
CA GLY A 114 3.00 -7.64 7.98
C GLY A 114 1.99 -8.75 8.24
N LEU A 115 0.90 -8.34 8.86
CA LEU A 115 -0.30 -9.13 9.10
C LEU A 115 -1.47 -8.51 8.33
N ASP A 116 -2.29 -9.34 7.74
CA ASP A 116 -3.48 -8.98 6.97
C ASP A 116 -4.67 -9.75 7.50
N TYR A 117 -5.72 -9.07 7.88
CA TYR A 117 -6.92 -9.68 8.43
C TYR A 117 -8.17 -9.21 7.70
N LYS A 118 -8.86 -10.15 7.06
CA LYS A 118 -10.17 -9.91 6.47
C LYS A 118 -11.27 -10.25 7.46
N ILE A 119 -12.07 -9.25 7.84
CA ILE A 119 -13.23 -9.45 8.72
C ILE A 119 -14.31 -10.20 7.91
N LYS A 120 -14.70 -11.41 8.38
CA LYS A 120 -15.65 -12.28 7.66
C LYS A 120 -17.04 -11.66 7.50
N THR A 121 -17.50 -10.94 8.51
CA THR A 121 -18.85 -10.38 8.60
C THR A 121 -18.97 -8.98 8.01
N ALA A 122 -17.88 -8.37 7.56
CA ALA A 122 -17.88 -7.02 7.03
C ALA A 122 -16.93 -6.91 5.82
N PRO A 123 -17.18 -6.03 4.86
CA PRO A 123 -16.29 -5.79 3.72
C PRO A 123 -15.09 -4.94 4.14
N ILE A 124 -14.41 -5.33 5.22
CA ILE A 124 -13.30 -4.61 5.82
C ILE A 124 -12.08 -5.52 5.93
N ASN A 125 -10.95 -5.00 5.47
CA ASN A 125 -9.63 -5.57 5.67
C ASN A 125 -8.82 -4.66 6.60
N LEU A 126 -8.11 -5.26 7.53
CA LEU A 126 -7.18 -4.62 8.43
C LEU A 126 -5.78 -5.13 8.16
N SER A 127 -4.77 -4.30 8.21
CA SER A 127 -3.38 -4.76 8.19
C SER A 127 -2.49 -3.95 9.12
N LEU A 128 -1.44 -4.60 9.57
CA LEU A 128 -0.36 -3.99 10.32
C LEU A 128 0.95 -4.47 9.72
N ASP A 129 1.81 -3.54 9.33
CA ASP A 129 3.09 -3.90 8.71
C ASP A 129 4.24 -2.98 9.11
N TRP A 130 5.42 -3.48 8.86
CA TRP A 130 6.68 -2.77 8.89
C TRP A 130 7.28 -2.78 7.47
N GLN A 131 7.73 -1.60 7.02
CA GLN A 131 8.27 -1.39 5.68
C GLN A 131 9.68 -0.79 5.76
N PRO A 132 10.72 -1.61 6.01
CA PRO A 132 12.08 -1.14 5.91
C PRO A 132 12.39 -0.71 4.47
N SER A 133 13.13 0.38 4.31
CA SER A 133 13.52 0.92 3.01
C SER A 133 15.00 1.27 2.97
N PHE A 134 15.55 1.25 1.76
CA PHE A 134 16.86 1.80 1.48
C PHE A 134 16.74 2.84 0.38
N GLU A 135 17.08 4.08 0.69
CA GLU A 135 16.97 5.21 -0.23
C GLU A 135 18.27 5.46 -0.97
N PHE A 136 18.14 5.80 -2.25
CA PHE A 136 19.21 6.26 -3.12
C PHE A 136 18.85 7.66 -3.59
N GLY A 137 19.67 8.66 -3.29
CA GLY A 137 19.36 10.04 -3.71
C GLY A 137 20.45 11.03 -3.39
N ASN A 138 20.54 12.05 -4.23
CA ASN A 138 21.55 13.08 -4.08
C ASN A 138 21.19 14.12 -3.00
N THR A 139 19.91 14.27 -2.66
CA THR A 139 19.43 15.35 -1.78
C THR A 139 19.49 14.97 -0.29
N PHE A 140 19.25 13.69 0.05
CA PHE A 140 19.24 13.21 1.43
C PHE A 140 20.28 12.11 1.70
N GLY A 141 21.13 11.81 0.71
CA GLY A 141 22.13 10.74 0.80
C GLY A 141 21.51 9.34 0.65
N ASN A 142 22.39 8.35 0.65
CA ASN A 142 21.98 6.94 0.69
C ASN A 142 21.76 6.54 2.14
N GLY A 143 20.66 5.85 2.45
CA GLY A 143 20.41 5.46 3.83
C GLY A 143 19.30 4.44 4.04
N PHE A 144 19.43 3.74 5.15
CA PHE A 144 18.40 2.83 5.65
C PHE A 144 17.32 3.60 6.41
N GLY A 145 16.06 3.36 6.06
CA GLY A 145 14.88 3.86 6.74
C GLY A 145 14.08 2.70 7.33
N GLY A 146 13.94 2.65 8.65
CA GLY A 146 13.17 1.60 9.35
C GLY A 146 11.86 2.07 9.95
N SER A 147 11.46 3.33 9.70
CA SER A 147 10.30 3.97 10.34
C SER A 147 9.01 3.93 9.51
N TRP A 148 9.04 3.32 8.35
CA TRP A 148 7.87 3.16 7.49
C TRP A 148 7.06 1.92 7.88
N GLY A 149 5.77 1.97 7.64
CA GLY A 149 4.82 0.93 7.99
C GLY A 149 3.61 1.51 8.70
N GLY A 150 2.82 0.69 9.35
CA GLY A 150 1.70 1.14 10.17
C GLY A 150 0.45 0.28 10.04
N PHE A 151 -0.63 0.80 10.57
CA PHE A 151 -1.94 0.17 10.55
C PHE A 151 -2.77 0.69 9.38
N ALA A 152 -3.43 -0.19 8.65
CA ALA A 152 -4.33 0.18 7.57
C ALA A 152 -5.72 -0.40 7.75
N ILE A 153 -6.71 0.38 7.29
CA ILE A 153 -8.11 -0.03 7.15
C ILE A 153 -8.51 0.13 5.70
N ARG A 154 -9.03 -0.93 5.09
CA ARG A 154 -9.45 -0.94 3.67
C ARG A 154 -10.85 -1.47 3.53
N TYR A 155 -11.60 -0.89 2.61
CA TYR A 155 -12.85 -1.45 2.11
C TYR A 155 -12.55 -2.46 0.99
N VAL A 156 -13.24 -3.58 1.01
CA VAL A 156 -13.05 -4.73 0.12
C VAL A 156 -14.14 -4.79 -0.93
N PHE A 157 -13.73 -5.01 -2.18
CA PHE A 157 -14.62 -5.14 -3.34
C PHE A 157 -14.65 -6.57 -3.85
#